data_af1294ba1892cbf75babaf30f1aa4ef4
#
_entry.id   af1294ba1892cbf75babaf30f1aa4ef4
#
_cell.length_a   1.000
_cell.length_b   1.000
_cell.length_c   1.000
_cell.angle_alpha   90.00
_cell.angle_beta   90.00
_cell.angle_gamma   90.00
#
_symmetry.space_group_name_H-M   'P 1'
#
loop_
_entity.id
_entity.type
_entity.pdbx_description
1 polymer ?
#
loop_
_entity_poly.entity_id
_entity_poly.type
_entity_poly.pdbx_seq_one_letter_code
_entity_poly.pdbx_strand_id
1 'polypeptide(L)'
;MAAEQAVNAELLRLHDDLHLTDSQEAAWRDYTRAIAPTPEAAQRHRATTELLPAIPTPRRIALIEATMTQDAADFRRQGAAVTDFYGKLTAEQQRTFDRETLPSDAERRP
;
A
#
# COMPACT_ATOMS: atom_id res chain seq x y z
N MET A 1 12.66 6.72 -9.06
CA MET A 1 12.19 5.47 -9.69
C MET A 1 10.81 5.69 -10.26
N ALA A 2 10.54 5.16 -11.44
CA ALA A 2 9.27 5.41 -12.14
C ALA A 2 8.05 4.94 -11.36
N ALA A 3 8.14 3.77 -10.69
CA ALA A 3 7.02 3.23 -9.91
C ALA A 3 6.69 4.10 -8.71
N GLU A 4 7.70 4.61 -8.01
CA GLU A 4 7.50 5.49 -6.87
C GLU A 4 6.91 6.83 -7.30
N GLN A 5 7.36 7.35 -8.43
CA GLN A 5 6.83 8.59 -8.98
C GLN A 5 5.37 8.44 -9.39
N ALA A 6 4.99 7.29 -9.95
CA ALA A 6 3.61 7.02 -10.32
C ALA A 6 2.70 6.95 -9.10
N VAL A 7 3.13 6.28 -8.03
CA VAL A 7 2.36 6.19 -6.78
C VAL A 7 2.21 7.58 -6.16
N ASN A 8 3.29 8.36 -6.13
CA ASN A 8 3.24 9.72 -5.59
C ASN A 8 2.30 10.62 -6.39
N ALA A 9 2.30 10.49 -7.73
CA ALA A 9 1.41 11.27 -8.59
C ALA A 9 -0.05 10.90 -8.34
N GLU A 10 -0.34 9.61 -8.15
CA GLU A 10 -1.68 9.14 -7.83
C GLU A 10 -2.16 9.66 -6.47
N LEU A 11 -1.28 9.65 -5.46
CA LEU A 11 -1.62 10.18 -4.14
C LEU A 11 -1.87 11.68 -4.18
N LEU A 12 -1.08 12.43 -4.94
CA LEU A 12 -1.28 13.87 -5.08
C LEU A 12 -2.62 14.18 -5.75
N ARG A 13 -2.97 13.42 -6.79
CA ARG A 13 -4.25 13.60 -7.47
C ARG A 13 -5.41 13.27 -6.55
N LEU A 14 -5.31 12.17 -5.79
CA LEU A 14 -6.33 11.79 -4.83
C LEU A 14 -6.51 12.88 -3.78
N HIS A 15 -5.41 13.39 -3.25
CA HIS A 15 -5.44 14.48 -2.26
C HIS A 15 -6.17 15.70 -2.82
N ASP A 16 -5.83 16.09 -4.04
CA ASP A 16 -6.45 17.25 -4.68
C ASP A 16 -7.95 17.03 -4.90
N ASP A 17 -8.32 15.86 -5.34
CA ASP A 17 -9.72 15.55 -5.69
C ASP A 17 -10.61 15.37 -4.46
N LEU A 18 -10.02 15.04 -3.30
CA LEU A 18 -10.78 14.89 -2.06
C LEU A 18 -11.20 16.23 -1.44
N HIS A 19 -10.47 17.31 -1.71
CA HIS A 19 -10.74 18.62 -1.12
C HIS A 19 -10.87 18.56 0.40
N LEU A 20 -9.81 18.07 1.05
CA LEU A 20 -9.82 17.82 2.49
C LEU A 20 -9.90 19.13 3.28
N THR A 21 -10.59 19.07 4.43
CA THR A 21 -10.57 20.17 5.40
C THR A 21 -9.26 20.15 6.19
N ASP A 22 -8.99 21.24 6.90
CA ASP A 22 -7.77 21.33 7.72
C ASP A 22 -7.68 20.19 8.75
N SER A 23 -8.81 19.82 9.35
CA SER A 23 -8.83 18.72 10.31
C SER A 23 -8.57 17.36 9.65
N GLN A 24 -8.98 17.21 8.38
CA GLN A 24 -8.73 15.96 7.64
C GLN A 24 -7.31 15.87 7.13
N GLU A 25 -6.58 16.98 7.02
CA GLU A 25 -5.19 16.96 6.55
C GLU A 25 -4.27 16.16 7.49
N ALA A 26 -4.50 16.23 8.80
CA ALA A 26 -3.73 15.43 9.75
C ALA A 26 -3.99 13.94 9.53
N ALA A 27 -5.25 13.57 9.29
CA ALA A 27 -5.61 12.18 8.97
C ALA A 27 -4.98 11.72 7.65
N TRP A 28 -4.92 12.60 6.67
CA TRP A 28 -4.26 12.31 5.39
C TRP A 28 -2.77 12.00 5.58
N ARG A 29 -2.09 12.79 6.41
CA ARG A 29 -0.67 12.55 6.69
C ARG A 29 -0.45 11.20 7.36
N ASP A 30 -1.31 10.84 8.32
CA ASP A 30 -1.22 9.54 8.99
C ASP A 30 -1.46 8.39 8.01
N TYR A 31 -2.46 8.56 7.13
CA TYR A 31 -2.79 7.57 6.09
C TYR A 31 -1.61 7.35 5.15
N THR A 32 -1.06 8.43 4.59
CA THR A 32 0.04 8.32 3.62
C THR A 32 1.29 7.73 4.25
N ARG A 33 1.56 8.07 5.51
CA ARG A 33 2.68 7.49 6.24
C ARG A 33 2.49 5.99 6.44
N ALA A 34 1.28 5.56 6.76
CA ALA A 34 1.00 4.15 7.04
C ALA A 34 1.09 3.27 5.78
N ILE A 35 0.72 3.79 4.61
CA ILE A 35 0.74 3.02 3.36
C ILE A 35 2.06 3.14 2.62
N ALA A 36 2.97 4.02 3.06
CA ALA A 36 4.25 4.20 2.39
C ALA A 36 5.08 2.92 2.47
N PRO A 37 5.82 2.57 1.39
CA PRO A 37 6.74 1.43 1.45
C PRO A 37 7.77 1.64 2.56
N THR A 38 8.05 0.57 3.33
CA THR A 38 9.04 0.64 4.39
C THR A 38 10.37 0.09 3.88
N PRO A 39 11.51 0.63 4.37
CA PRO A 39 12.82 0.07 4.04
C PRO A 39 12.94 -1.39 4.48
N GLU A 40 12.32 -1.76 5.60
CA GLU A 40 12.34 -3.12 6.13
C GLU A 40 11.64 -4.10 5.18
N ALA A 41 10.48 -3.73 4.64
CA ALA A 41 9.76 -4.58 3.69
C ALA A 41 10.55 -4.74 2.39
N ALA A 42 11.12 -3.66 1.86
CA ALA A 42 11.93 -3.71 0.64
C ALA A 42 13.15 -4.59 0.83
N GLN A 43 13.81 -4.47 1.98
CA GLN A 43 14.98 -5.28 2.31
C GLN A 43 14.63 -6.75 2.45
N ARG A 44 13.50 -7.06 3.09
CA ARG A 44 13.01 -8.43 3.24
C ARG A 44 12.73 -9.07 1.88
N HIS A 45 12.07 -8.36 0.99
CA HIS A 45 11.77 -8.88 -0.35
C HIS A 45 13.04 -9.10 -1.17
N ARG A 46 14.00 -8.19 -1.06
CA ARG A 46 15.28 -8.32 -1.75
C ARG A 46 16.07 -9.52 -1.23
N ALA A 47 16.14 -9.65 0.09
CA ALA A 47 16.84 -10.78 0.71
C ALA A 47 16.20 -12.12 0.32
N THR A 48 14.86 -12.19 0.30
CA THR A 48 14.15 -13.39 -0.13
C THR A 48 14.50 -13.74 -1.57
N THR A 49 14.46 -12.75 -2.47
CA THR A 49 14.79 -12.97 -3.88
C THR A 49 16.22 -13.48 -4.06
N GLU A 50 17.17 -12.92 -3.30
CA GLU A 50 18.58 -13.33 -3.39
C GLU A 50 18.81 -14.73 -2.85
N LEU A 51 18.09 -15.14 -1.81
CA LEU A 51 18.28 -16.43 -1.18
C LEU A 51 17.62 -17.59 -1.93
N LEU A 52 16.52 -17.33 -2.62
CA LEU A 52 15.74 -18.42 -3.26
C LEU A 52 16.57 -19.34 -4.14
N PRO A 53 17.45 -18.84 -5.04
CA PRO A 53 18.24 -19.76 -5.88
C PRO A 53 19.30 -20.55 -5.11
N ALA A 54 19.67 -20.10 -3.92
CA ALA A 54 20.77 -20.69 -3.14
C ALA A 54 20.33 -21.78 -2.18
N ILE A 55 19.01 -22.00 -2.02
CA ILE A 55 18.49 -22.94 -1.02
C ILE A 55 17.63 -24.02 -1.70
N PRO A 56 17.52 -25.22 -1.08
CA PRO A 56 16.71 -26.29 -1.66
C PRO A 56 15.23 -26.00 -1.59
N THR A 57 14.46 -26.65 -2.46
CA THR A 57 13.04 -26.38 -2.64
C THR A 57 12.23 -26.39 -1.34
N PRO A 58 12.37 -27.36 -0.41
CA PRO A 58 11.59 -27.28 0.85
C PRO A 58 11.86 -26.01 1.63
N ARG A 59 13.10 -25.52 1.63
CA ARG A 59 13.45 -24.28 2.28
C ARG A 59 12.91 -23.06 1.53
N ARG A 60 12.83 -23.15 0.19
CA ARG A 60 12.19 -22.08 -0.60
C ARG A 60 10.75 -21.91 -0.19
N ILE A 61 10.01 -23.00 -0.04
CA ILE A 61 8.62 -22.96 0.38
C ILE A 61 8.49 -22.29 1.75
N ALA A 62 9.33 -22.70 2.71
CA ALA A 62 9.29 -22.13 4.06
C ALA A 62 9.61 -20.64 4.04
N LEU A 63 10.57 -20.21 3.24
CA LEU A 63 10.96 -18.81 3.12
C LEU A 63 9.84 -17.97 2.49
N ILE A 64 9.22 -18.49 1.43
CA ILE A 64 8.09 -17.80 0.78
C ILE A 64 6.93 -17.66 1.76
N GLU A 65 6.62 -18.73 2.49
CA GLU A 65 5.54 -18.70 3.48
C GLU A 65 5.81 -17.66 4.57
N ALA A 66 7.04 -17.60 5.07
CA ALA A 66 7.42 -16.60 6.07
C ALA A 66 7.29 -15.16 5.52
N THR A 67 7.71 -14.96 4.27
CA THR A 67 7.60 -13.66 3.61
C THR A 67 6.14 -13.26 3.44
N MET A 68 5.30 -14.20 3.00
CA MET A 68 3.86 -13.95 2.86
C MET A 68 3.20 -13.61 4.19
N THR A 69 3.61 -14.26 5.27
CA THR A 69 3.09 -13.99 6.61
C THR A 69 3.41 -12.55 7.02
N GLN A 70 4.64 -12.10 6.78
CA GLN A 70 5.03 -10.73 7.08
C GLN A 70 4.28 -9.72 6.20
N ASP A 71 4.14 -10.02 4.92
CA ASP A 71 3.40 -9.16 4.00
C ASP A 71 1.92 -9.05 4.42
N ALA A 72 1.33 -10.14 4.87
CA ALA A 72 -0.05 -10.13 5.37
C ALA A 72 -0.19 -9.27 6.62
N ALA A 73 0.78 -9.31 7.52
CA ALA A 73 0.78 -8.46 8.72
C ALA A 73 0.89 -6.98 8.33
N ASP A 74 1.76 -6.66 7.38
CA ASP A 74 1.90 -5.30 6.87
C ASP A 74 0.60 -4.83 6.21
N PHE A 75 -0.03 -5.69 5.43
CA PHE A 75 -1.30 -5.38 4.77
C PHE A 75 -2.40 -5.10 5.78
N ARG A 76 -2.49 -5.89 6.86
CA ARG A 76 -3.49 -5.66 7.91
C ARG A 76 -3.30 -4.30 8.57
N ARG A 77 -2.04 -3.94 8.85
CA ARG A 77 -1.74 -2.65 9.46
C ARG A 77 -2.10 -1.50 8.52
N GLN A 78 -1.74 -1.63 7.25
CA GLN A 78 -2.07 -0.63 6.24
C GLN A 78 -3.58 -0.53 6.03
N GLY A 79 -4.26 -1.67 5.98
CA GLY A 79 -5.70 -1.72 5.83
C GLY A 79 -6.44 -1.06 6.97
N ALA A 80 -5.96 -1.21 8.20
CA ALA A 80 -6.53 -0.53 9.35
C ALA A 80 -6.41 0.99 9.19
N ALA A 81 -5.25 1.48 8.72
CA ALA A 81 -5.05 2.89 8.50
C ALA A 81 -5.95 3.43 7.39
N VAL A 82 -6.13 2.65 6.32
CA VAL A 82 -7.04 3.01 5.22
C VAL A 82 -8.47 3.13 5.73
N THR A 83 -8.91 2.14 6.51
CA THR A 83 -10.27 2.13 7.08
C THR A 83 -10.49 3.31 8.01
N ASP A 84 -9.50 3.63 8.85
CA ASP A 84 -9.58 4.77 9.75
C ASP A 84 -9.70 6.09 8.98
N PHE A 85 -8.87 6.26 7.96
CA PHE A 85 -8.94 7.47 7.13
C PHE A 85 -10.28 7.57 6.42
N TYR A 86 -10.75 6.48 5.83
CA TYR A 86 -12.02 6.40 5.12
C TYR A 86 -13.18 6.83 6.04
N GLY A 87 -13.14 6.40 7.28
CA GLY A 87 -14.18 6.76 8.26
C GLY A 87 -14.22 8.24 8.59
N LYS A 88 -13.17 9.00 8.27
CA LYS A 88 -13.12 10.44 8.52
C LYS A 88 -13.57 11.26 7.31
N LEU A 89 -13.90 10.61 6.20
CA LEU A 89 -14.33 11.27 4.98
C LEU A 89 -15.85 11.45 4.96
N THR A 90 -16.31 12.49 4.26
CA THR A 90 -17.74 12.63 3.97
C THR A 90 -18.17 11.58 2.96
N ALA A 91 -19.48 11.37 2.80
CA ALA A 91 -20.00 10.42 1.82
C ALA A 91 -19.53 10.73 0.40
N GLU A 92 -19.48 12.00 0.04
CA GLU A 92 -18.99 12.42 -1.27
C GLU A 92 -17.51 12.12 -1.44
N GLN A 93 -16.70 12.42 -0.41
CA GLN A 93 -15.27 12.11 -0.41
C GLN A 93 -15.03 10.61 -0.48
N GLN A 94 -15.85 9.82 0.21
CA GLN A 94 -15.75 8.36 0.17
C GLN A 94 -15.97 7.84 -1.25
N ARG A 95 -16.93 8.40 -1.97
CA ARG A 95 -17.18 8.01 -3.37
C ARG A 95 -15.98 8.35 -4.26
N THR A 96 -15.36 9.51 -4.05
CA THR A 96 -14.15 9.88 -4.78
C THR A 96 -13.01 8.93 -4.46
N PHE A 97 -12.80 8.63 -3.18
CA PHE A 97 -11.78 7.70 -2.72
C PHE A 97 -11.99 6.32 -3.34
N ASP A 98 -13.22 5.81 -3.31
CA ASP A 98 -13.55 4.50 -3.88
C ASP A 98 -13.21 4.44 -5.36
N ARG A 99 -13.56 5.48 -6.10
CA ARG A 99 -13.33 5.52 -7.55
C ARG A 99 -11.83 5.57 -7.88
N GLU A 100 -11.08 6.37 -7.14
CA GLU A 100 -9.68 6.64 -7.49
C GLU A 100 -8.70 5.62 -6.92
N THR A 101 -9.12 4.79 -5.98
CA THR A 101 -8.24 3.76 -5.41
C THR A 101 -8.46 2.38 -6.02
N LEU A 102 -9.36 2.25 -6.99
CA LEU A 102 -9.50 1.00 -7.72
C LEU A 102 -8.32 0.82 -8.68
N PRO A 103 -7.85 -0.43 -8.86
CA PRO A 103 -6.84 -0.69 -9.88
C PRO A 103 -7.37 -0.30 -11.26
N SER A 104 -6.48 0.16 -12.14
CA SER A 104 -6.85 0.48 -13.51
C SER A 104 -7.33 -0.78 -14.25
N ASP A 105 -8.08 -0.60 -15.33
CA ASP A 105 -8.55 -1.74 -16.14
C ASP A 105 -7.38 -2.58 -16.65
N ALA A 106 -6.26 -1.95 -16.98
CA ALA A 106 -5.07 -2.66 -17.43
C ALA A 106 -4.51 -3.56 -16.33
N GLU A 107 -4.55 -3.12 -15.07
CA GLU A 107 -4.07 -3.90 -13.93
C GLU A 107 -5.01 -5.04 -13.58
N ARG A 108 -6.30 -4.90 -13.84
CA ARG A 108 -7.29 -5.94 -13.53
C ARG A 108 -7.36 -7.05 -14.56
N ARG A 109 -6.82 -6.83 -15.75
CA ARG A 109 -6.82 -7.85 -16.80
C ARG A 109 -5.64 -8.80 -16.61
N PRO A 110 -5.87 -10.12 -16.81
CA PRO A 110 -4.79 -11.10 -16.71
C PRO A 110 -3.74 -10.90 -17.79
#